data_2b9248cdc12d8303fe39b99c450aa754
#
_entry.id   2b9248cdc12d8303fe39b99c450aa754
#
_cell.length_a   1.000
_cell.length_b   1.000
_cell.length_c   1.000
_cell.angle_alpha   90.00
_cell.angle_beta   90.00
_cell.angle_gamma   90.00
#
_symmetry.space_group_name_H-M   'P 1'
#
loop_
_entity.id
_entity.type
_entity.pdbx_description
1 polymer ?
#
loop_
_entity_poly.entity_id
_entity_poly.type
_entity_poly.pdbx_seq_one_letter_code
_entity_poly.pdbx_strand_id
1 'polypeptide(L)'
;MARGLFKRKREQKPSMKKKLFFSLGSLAMILLLSGVISILEYRRMSDYVSDLIASNIKSINLSQKLADITQEYNDQMLAVVVQNDISLMPDFNLAYFNAQSDSLRSSFTSHKMLPKVDSVAMSFDAFMKTSLKFDEVFLADSVDTGEWFFGSLQPRY
;
A
#
# COMPACT_ATOMS: atom_id res chain seq x y z
N MET A 1 61.87 32.83 55.30
CA MET A 1 60.95 31.98 56.06
C MET A 1 59.51 32.37 55.70
N ALA A 2 58.89 31.63 54.80
CA ALA A 2 57.50 31.89 54.42
C ALA A 2 56.69 30.60 54.68
N ARG A 3 55.89 30.61 55.72
CA ARG A 3 54.98 29.54 56.12
C ARG A 3 53.71 29.59 55.20
N GLY A 4 53.63 28.69 54.31
CA GLY A 4 52.42 28.50 53.48
C GLY A 4 51.25 27.97 54.30
N LEU A 5 50.21 28.74 54.43
CA LEU A 5 48.94 28.41 55.05
C LEU A 5 48.13 27.54 54.03
N PHE A 6 48.26 26.25 54.16
CA PHE A 6 47.33 25.30 53.46
C PHE A 6 45.96 25.40 54.12
N LYS A 7 45.05 26.20 53.53
CA LYS A 7 43.63 26.19 53.86
C LYS A 7 43.02 24.85 53.39
N ARG A 8 42.94 23.87 54.31
CA ARG A 8 42.17 22.65 54.11
C ARG A 8 40.68 23.01 53.89
N LYS A 9 40.19 22.98 52.66
CA LYS A 9 38.78 23.05 52.37
C LYS A 9 38.09 21.88 53.09
N ARG A 10 37.32 22.18 54.12
CA ARG A 10 36.45 21.20 54.79
C ARG A 10 35.41 20.73 53.73
N GLU A 11 35.56 19.54 53.22
CA GLU A 11 34.50 18.86 52.46
C GLU A 11 33.29 18.66 53.38
N GLN A 12 32.29 19.50 53.22
CA GLN A 12 31.02 19.30 53.90
C GLN A 12 30.37 18.05 53.32
N LYS A 13 30.45 16.94 54.08
CA LYS A 13 29.72 15.70 53.74
C LYS A 13 28.23 16.02 53.68
N PRO A 14 27.58 15.83 52.51
CA PRO A 14 26.16 16.14 52.37
C PRO A 14 25.35 15.31 53.37
N SER A 15 24.46 15.99 54.11
CA SER A 15 23.57 15.38 55.10
C SER A 15 22.83 14.21 54.48
N MET A 16 22.62 13.07 55.19
CA MET A 16 21.91 11.89 54.71
C MET A 16 20.55 12.26 54.11
N LYS A 17 19.85 13.23 54.66
CA LYS A 17 18.56 13.74 54.12
C LYS A 17 18.70 14.33 52.70
N LYS A 18 19.79 15.04 52.41
CA LYS A 18 20.03 15.60 51.07
C LYS A 18 20.34 14.49 50.07
N LYS A 19 21.08 13.45 50.44
CA LYS A 19 21.36 12.31 49.57
C LYS A 19 20.09 11.51 49.22
N LEU A 20 19.22 11.30 50.23
CA LEU A 20 17.95 10.61 50.06
C LEU A 20 17.01 11.43 49.13
N PHE A 21 16.92 12.73 49.33
CA PHE A 21 16.10 13.61 48.50
C PHE A 21 16.58 13.67 47.06
N PHE A 22 17.88 13.71 46.81
CA PHE A 22 18.47 13.67 45.47
C PHE A 22 18.23 12.33 44.78
N SER A 23 18.36 11.22 45.50
CA SER A 23 18.10 9.89 44.95
C SER A 23 16.64 9.71 44.58
N LEU A 24 15.71 10.10 45.45
CA LEU A 24 14.28 10.02 45.18
C LEU A 24 13.85 10.96 44.05
N GLY A 25 14.40 12.18 44.02
CA GLY A 25 14.16 13.15 42.95
C GLY A 25 14.65 12.69 41.58
N SER A 26 15.84 12.06 41.53
CA SER A 26 16.39 11.50 40.32
C SER A 26 15.52 10.33 39.78
N LEU A 27 15.03 9.46 40.65
CA LEU A 27 14.12 8.38 40.28
C LEU A 27 12.80 8.92 39.72
N ALA A 28 12.21 9.91 40.39
CA ALA A 28 10.98 10.56 39.93
C ALA A 28 11.16 11.22 38.55
N MET A 29 12.31 11.87 38.33
CA MET A 29 12.64 12.54 37.08
C MET A 29 12.78 11.51 35.92
N ILE A 30 13.43 10.36 36.18
CA ILE A 30 13.56 9.29 35.20
C ILE A 30 12.17 8.72 34.81
N LEU A 31 11.30 8.52 35.81
CA LEU A 31 9.94 8.04 35.55
C LEU A 31 9.12 9.05 34.74
N LEU A 32 9.23 10.33 35.02
CA LEU A 32 8.56 11.40 34.26
C LEU A 32 9.08 11.44 32.81
N LEU A 33 10.38 11.39 32.59
CA LEU A 33 10.97 11.37 31.25
C LEU A 33 10.53 10.13 30.47
N SER A 34 10.56 8.96 31.12
CA SER A 34 10.08 7.71 30.52
C SER A 34 8.60 7.80 30.12
N GLY A 35 7.75 8.39 30.97
CA GLY A 35 6.34 8.62 30.65
C GLY A 35 6.13 9.53 29.45
N VAL A 36 6.88 10.63 29.37
CA VAL A 36 6.80 11.55 28.22
C VAL A 36 7.24 10.86 26.94
N ILE A 37 8.36 10.12 26.97
CA ILE A 37 8.85 9.38 25.81
C ILE A 37 7.80 8.35 25.36
N SER A 38 7.22 7.60 26.28
CA SER A 38 6.18 6.60 25.98
C SER A 38 4.96 7.22 25.30
N ILE A 39 4.53 8.40 25.74
CA ILE A 39 3.39 9.10 25.11
C ILE A 39 3.75 9.55 23.69
N LEU A 40 4.96 10.06 23.46
CA LEU A 40 5.41 10.48 22.14
C LEU A 40 5.52 9.29 21.16
N GLU A 41 6.09 8.20 21.64
CA GLU A 41 6.17 6.94 20.84
C GLU A 41 4.80 6.37 20.51
N TYR A 42 3.88 6.40 21.48
CA TYR A 42 2.51 5.95 21.26
C TYR A 42 1.80 6.79 20.19
N ARG A 43 1.95 8.10 20.21
CA ARG A 43 1.39 9.00 19.18
C ARG A 43 1.95 8.70 17.81
N ARG A 44 3.27 8.60 17.69
CA ARG A 44 3.93 8.24 16.42
C ARG A 44 3.46 6.90 15.87
N MET A 45 3.32 5.91 16.75
CA MET A 45 2.83 4.59 16.37
C MET A 45 1.37 4.63 15.91
N SER A 46 0.53 5.41 16.59
CA SER A 46 -0.87 5.60 16.23
C SER A 46 -1.02 6.23 14.84
N ASP A 47 -0.25 7.29 14.56
CA ASP A 47 -0.26 7.97 13.26
C ASP A 47 0.22 7.01 12.15
N TYR A 48 1.32 6.30 12.38
CA TYR A 48 1.84 5.31 11.43
C TYR A 48 0.84 4.19 11.13
N VAL A 49 0.18 3.65 12.16
CA VAL A 49 -0.85 2.61 11.99
C VAL A 49 -2.06 3.14 11.23
N SER A 50 -2.49 4.36 11.53
CA SER A 50 -3.59 5.02 10.83
C SER A 50 -3.30 5.19 9.33
N ASP A 51 -2.12 5.69 8.99
CA ASP A 51 -1.67 5.87 7.60
C ASP A 51 -1.55 4.53 6.87
N LEU A 52 -1.04 3.50 7.55
CA LEU A 52 -0.94 2.14 7.00
C LEU A 52 -2.33 1.55 6.68
N ILE A 53 -3.27 1.71 7.60
CA ILE A 53 -4.65 1.24 7.41
C ILE A 53 -5.32 1.99 6.25
N ALA A 54 -5.20 3.31 6.20
CA ALA A 54 -5.76 4.12 5.13
C ALA A 54 -5.19 3.74 3.75
N SER A 55 -3.88 3.53 3.67
CA SER A 55 -3.21 3.07 2.45
C SER A 55 -3.67 1.67 2.02
N ASN A 56 -3.81 0.74 2.95
CA ASN A 56 -4.28 -0.62 2.66
C ASN A 56 -5.74 -0.63 2.19
N ILE A 57 -6.63 0.14 2.84
CA ILE A 57 -8.03 0.26 2.42
C ILE A 57 -8.11 0.85 1.01
N LYS A 58 -7.32 1.90 0.73
CA LYS A 58 -7.25 2.48 -0.61
C LYS A 58 -6.80 1.48 -1.66
N SER A 59 -5.76 0.68 -1.36
CA SER A 59 -5.25 -0.34 -2.27
C SER A 59 -6.26 -1.44 -2.55
N ILE A 60 -6.99 -1.90 -1.53
CA ILE A 60 -8.06 -2.90 -1.66
C ILE A 60 -9.18 -2.36 -2.55
N ASN A 61 -9.66 -1.14 -2.28
CA ASN A 61 -10.74 -0.52 -3.06
C ASN A 61 -10.34 -0.32 -4.54
N LEU A 62 -9.09 0.08 -4.80
CA LEU A 62 -8.57 0.22 -6.16
C LEU A 62 -8.45 -1.13 -6.87
N SER A 63 -8.00 -2.16 -6.17
CA SER A 63 -7.91 -3.52 -6.72
C SER A 63 -9.28 -4.09 -7.05
N GLN A 64 -10.26 -3.92 -6.18
CA GLN A 64 -11.65 -4.32 -6.44
C GLN A 64 -12.22 -3.58 -7.64
N LYS A 65 -12.02 -2.27 -7.72
CA LYS A 65 -12.49 -1.47 -8.86
C LYS A 65 -11.87 -1.91 -10.19
N LEU A 66 -10.59 -2.25 -10.21
CA LEU A 66 -9.93 -2.79 -11.40
C LEU A 66 -10.51 -4.16 -11.78
N ALA A 67 -10.74 -5.03 -10.81
CA ALA A 67 -11.37 -6.34 -11.03
C ALA A 67 -12.79 -6.18 -11.57
N ASP A 68 -13.61 -5.30 -10.99
CA ASP A 68 -14.98 -5.04 -11.42
C ASP A 68 -15.03 -4.54 -12.87
N ILE A 69 -14.18 -3.57 -13.25
CA ILE A 69 -14.10 -3.06 -14.62
C ILE A 69 -13.72 -4.16 -15.60
N THR A 70 -12.75 -4.99 -15.24
CA THR A 70 -12.28 -6.08 -16.10
C THR A 70 -13.34 -7.16 -16.24
N GLN A 71 -14.04 -7.51 -15.17
CA GLN A 71 -15.12 -8.47 -15.16
C GLN A 71 -16.30 -7.97 -16.00
N GLU A 72 -16.73 -6.73 -15.82
CA GLU A 72 -17.80 -6.13 -16.60
C GLU A 72 -17.50 -6.17 -18.11
N TYR A 73 -16.27 -5.82 -18.48
CA TYR A 73 -15.83 -5.91 -19.88
C TYR A 73 -15.85 -7.36 -20.40
N ASN A 74 -15.35 -8.31 -19.61
CA ASN A 74 -15.36 -9.72 -20.00
C ASN A 74 -16.78 -10.29 -20.16
N ASP A 75 -17.70 -9.90 -19.26
CA ASP A 75 -19.10 -10.32 -19.32
C ASP A 75 -19.81 -9.73 -20.55
N GLN A 76 -19.52 -8.49 -20.92
CA GLN A 76 -20.03 -7.87 -22.14
C GLN A 76 -19.47 -8.56 -23.40
N MET A 77 -18.17 -8.87 -23.42
CA MET A 77 -17.55 -9.66 -24.50
C MET A 77 -18.20 -11.05 -24.65
N LEU A 78 -18.48 -11.72 -23.54
CA LEU A 78 -19.19 -12.98 -23.53
C LEU A 78 -20.59 -12.82 -24.13
N ALA A 79 -21.30 -11.75 -23.82
CA ALA A 79 -22.63 -11.47 -24.39
C ALA A 79 -22.58 -11.30 -25.91
N VAL A 80 -21.55 -10.61 -26.45
CA VAL A 80 -21.31 -10.49 -27.90
C VAL A 80 -21.17 -11.89 -28.54
N VAL A 81 -20.35 -12.74 -27.93
CA VAL A 81 -20.13 -14.11 -28.42
C VAL A 81 -21.42 -14.94 -28.40
N VAL A 82 -22.14 -14.93 -27.29
CA VAL A 82 -23.37 -15.74 -27.10
C VAL A 82 -24.50 -15.26 -28.01
N GLN A 83 -24.65 -13.96 -28.20
CA GLN A 83 -25.70 -13.37 -29.04
C GLN A 83 -25.28 -13.30 -30.51
N ASN A 84 -24.02 -13.53 -30.81
CA ASN A 84 -23.42 -13.38 -32.13
C ASN A 84 -23.70 -12.01 -32.75
N ASP A 85 -23.64 -10.96 -31.92
CA ASP A 85 -23.95 -9.59 -32.29
C ASP A 85 -22.81 -8.62 -31.92
N ILE A 86 -22.04 -8.21 -32.91
CA ILE A 86 -20.90 -7.30 -32.76
C ILE A 86 -21.33 -5.88 -32.32
N SER A 87 -22.59 -5.52 -32.51
CA SER A 87 -23.09 -4.20 -32.08
C SER A 87 -23.09 -4.05 -30.56
N LEU A 88 -23.00 -5.16 -29.82
CA LEU A 88 -22.90 -5.22 -28.36
C LEU A 88 -21.45 -5.09 -27.87
N MET A 89 -20.48 -4.88 -28.78
CA MET A 89 -19.07 -4.79 -28.42
C MET A 89 -18.85 -3.65 -27.40
N PRO A 90 -18.26 -3.95 -26.23
CA PRO A 90 -18.06 -2.97 -25.19
C PRO A 90 -16.99 -1.94 -25.57
N ASP A 91 -17.25 -0.67 -25.25
CA ASP A 91 -16.24 0.38 -25.33
C ASP A 91 -15.39 0.36 -24.05
N PHE A 92 -14.13 -0.03 -24.17
CA PHE A 92 -13.22 -0.12 -23.05
C PHE A 92 -12.39 1.16 -22.89
N ASN A 93 -12.56 1.85 -21.77
CA ASN A 93 -11.79 3.04 -21.45
C ASN A 93 -10.40 2.66 -20.87
N LEU A 94 -9.45 2.35 -21.77
CA LEU A 94 -8.08 2.02 -21.42
C LEU A 94 -7.39 3.12 -20.61
N ALA A 95 -7.66 4.39 -20.91
CA ALA A 95 -7.06 5.51 -20.19
C ALA A 95 -7.50 5.52 -18.72
N TYR A 96 -8.77 5.24 -18.46
CA TYR A 96 -9.31 5.14 -17.12
C TYR A 96 -8.70 3.95 -16.34
N PHE A 97 -8.59 2.79 -16.99
CA PHE A 97 -7.96 1.62 -16.38
C PHE A 97 -6.49 1.89 -16.00
N ASN A 98 -5.73 2.47 -16.91
CA ASN A 98 -4.33 2.83 -16.67
C ASN A 98 -4.20 3.82 -15.50
N ALA A 99 -5.06 4.84 -15.43
CA ALA A 99 -5.07 5.78 -14.32
C ALA A 99 -5.37 5.13 -12.97
N GLN A 100 -6.27 4.14 -12.92
CA GLN A 100 -6.54 3.37 -11.71
C GLN A 100 -5.36 2.45 -11.34
N SER A 101 -4.70 1.83 -12.33
CA SER A 101 -3.50 1.00 -12.13
C SER A 101 -2.33 1.82 -11.57
N ASP A 102 -2.09 3.03 -12.10
CA ASP A 102 -1.08 3.96 -11.60
C ASP A 102 -1.40 4.44 -10.18
N SER A 103 -2.68 4.68 -9.90
CA SER A 103 -3.15 5.03 -8.55
C SER A 103 -2.94 3.88 -7.57
N LEU A 104 -3.18 2.64 -7.99
CA LEU A 104 -2.91 1.44 -7.21
C LEU A 104 -1.40 1.31 -6.94
N ARG A 105 -0.58 1.45 -7.97
CA ARG A 105 0.88 1.41 -7.85
C ARG A 105 1.42 2.44 -6.86
N SER A 106 0.90 3.67 -6.92
CA SER A 106 1.30 4.76 -6.01
C SER A 106 0.81 4.59 -4.58
N SER A 107 -0.22 3.76 -4.35
CA SER A 107 -0.75 3.49 -3.00
C SER A 107 0.10 2.53 -2.19
N PHE A 108 1.00 1.74 -2.84
CA PHE A 108 1.87 0.82 -2.13
C PHE A 108 3.17 1.51 -1.67
N THR A 109 3.34 1.59 -0.37
CA THR A 109 4.57 2.10 0.26
C THR A 109 5.69 1.05 0.26
N SER A 110 5.34 -0.23 0.06
CA SER A 110 6.28 -1.35 0.11
C SER A 110 6.74 -1.78 -1.27
N HIS A 111 8.04 -1.71 -1.53
CA HIS A 111 8.66 -2.22 -2.76
C HIS A 111 8.38 -3.71 -3.04
N LYS A 112 8.03 -4.51 -2.02
CA LYS A 112 7.70 -5.94 -2.19
C LYS A 112 6.40 -6.19 -2.95
N MET A 113 5.48 -5.22 -2.95
CA MET A 113 4.19 -5.36 -3.63
C MET A 113 4.22 -4.85 -5.08
N LEU A 114 5.18 -4.01 -5.45
CA LEU A 114 5.29 -3.46 -6.80
C LEU A 114 5.36 -4.53 -7.91
N PRO A 115 6.16 -5.63 -7.78
CA PRO A 115 6.17 -6.66 -8.82
C PRO A 115 4.82 -7.34 -9.05
N LYS A 116 3.98 -7.44 -8.00
CA LYS A 116 2.63 -8.01 -8.14
C LYS A 116 1.70 -7.08 -8.90
N VAL A 117 1.78 -5.78 -8.64
CA VAL A 117 1.01 -4.77 -9.40
C VAL A 117 1.46 -4.75 -10.85
N ASP A 118 2.77 -4.80 -11.11
CA ASP A 118 3.31 -4.88 -12.46
C ASP A 118 2.83 -6.15 -13.19
N SER A 119 2.76 -7.30 -12.50
CA SER A 119 2.21 -8.54 -13.06
C SER A 119 0.73 -8.40 -13.43
N VAL A 120 -0.08 -7.77 -12.60
CA VAL A 120 -1.49 -7.49 -12.90
C VAL A 120 -1.61 -6.59 -14.13
N ALA A 121 -0.83 -5.51 -14.20
CA ALA A 121 -0.83 -4.60 -15.34
C ALA A 121 -0.40 -5.30 -16.64
N MET A 122 0.61 -6.17 -16.59
CA MET A 122 1.06 -6.96 -17.75
C MET A 122 0.02 -7.98 -18.20
N SER A 123 -0.63 -8.69 -17.27
CA SER A 123 -1.69 -9.66 -17.59
C SER A 123 -2.88 -8.96 -18.24
N PHE A 124 -3.26 -7.81 -17.71
CA PHE A 124 -4.31 -7.00 -18.28
C PHE A 124 -3.97 -6.46 -19.68
N ASP A 125 -2.75 -5.95 -19.88
CA ASP A 125 -2.28 -5.53 -21.22
C ASP A 125 -2.34 -6.70 -22.24
N ALA A 126 -1.95 -7.89 -21.81
CA ALA A 126 -2.06 -9.09 -22.64
C ALA A 126 -3.52 -9.47 -22.95
N PHE A 127 -4.43 -9.37 -21.97
CA PHE A 127 -5.86 -9.57 -22.15
C PHE A 127 -6.42 -8.56 -23.15
N MET A 128 -6.15 -7.27 -22.97
CA MET A 128 -6.62 -6.21 -23.86
C MET A 128 -6.09 -6.35 -25.29
N LYS A 129 -4.80 -6.63 -25.47
CA LYS A 129 -4.22 -6.89 -26.78
C LYS A 129 -4.87 -8.08 -27.49
N THR A 130 -5.31 -9.07 -26.74
CA THR A 130 -6.03 -10.21 -27.31
C THR A 130 -7.46 -9.83 -27.63
N SER A 131 -8.15 -9.09 -26.76
CA SER A 131 -9.53 -8.65 -27.01
C SER A 131 -9.66 -7.72 -28.22
N LEU A 132 -8.67 -6.86 -28.49
CA LEU A 132 -8.66 -6.00 -29.69
C LEU A 132 -8.61 -6.77 -31.01
N LYS A 133 -8.28 -8.08 -30.99
CA LYS A 133 -8.35 -8.93 -32.17
C LYS A 133 -9.75 -9.52 -32.40
N PHE A 134 -10.69 -9.24 -31.50
CA PHE A 134 -12.02 -9.83 -31.59
C PHE A 134 -12.74 -9.47 -32.89
N ASP A 135 -12.64 -8.22 -33.32
CA ASP A 135 -13.26 -7.75 -34.59
C ASP A 135 -12.76 -8.56 -35.79
N GLU A 136 -11.44 -8.81 -35.83
CA GLU A 136 -10.83 -9.60 -36.89
C GLU A 136 -11.32 -11.05 -36.87
N VAL A 137 -11.44 -11.64 -35.68
CA VAL A 137 -11.92 -13.03 -35.49
C VAL A 137 -13.40 -13.13 -35.78
N PHE A 138 -14.21 -12.17 -35.35
CA PHE A 138 -15.67 -12.16 -35.56
C PHE A 138 -16.02 -12.05 -37.04
N LEU A 139 -15.26 -11.29 -37.81
CA LEU A 139 -15.47 -11.09 -39.24
C LEU A 139 -14.88 -12.25 -40.10
N ALA A 140 -14.08 -13.12 -39.49
CA ALA A 140 -13.47 -14.25 -40.17
C ALA A 140 -14.41 -15.47 -40.16
N ASP A 141 -15.06 -15.78 -41.28
CA ASP A 141 -15.98 -16.94 -41.43
C ASP A 141 -15.33 -18.30 -41.10
N SER A 142 -14.00 -18.36 -40.97
CA SER A 142 -13.26 -19.61 -40.76
C SER A 142 -12.97 -19.91 -39.29
N VAL A 143 -13.29 -18.99 -38.35
CA VAL A 143 -12.99 -19.10 -36.92
C VAL A 143 -14.28 -19.09 -36.13
N ASP A 144 -14.48 -20.12 -35.28
CA ASP A 144 -15.55 -20.12 -34.29
C ASP A 144 -15.21 -19.11 -33.19
N THR A 145 -15.98 -18.03 -33.13
CA THR A 145 -15.81 -16.95 -32.11
C THR A 145 -15.91 -17.48 -30.68
N GLY A 146 -16.76 -18.49 -30.45
CA GLY A 146 -16.89 -19.14 -29.15
C GLY A 146 -15.62 -19.92 -28.79
N GLU A 147 -15.08 -20.72 -29.70
CA GLU A 147 -13.84 -21.46 -29.49
C GLU A 147 -12.66 -20.52 -29.27
N TRP A 148 -12.59 -19.44 -30.03
CA TRP A 148 -11.54 -18.41 -29.83
C TRP A 148 -11.69 -17.71 -28.48
N PHE A 149 -12.91 -17.33 -28.06
CA PHE A 149 -13.13 -16.65 -26.77
C PHE A 149 -12.69 -17.53 -25.62
N PHE A 150 -13.15 -18.79 -25.57
CA PHE A 150 -12.81 -19.70 -24.48
C PHE A 150 -11.38 -20.25 -24.55
N GLY A 151 -10.80 -20.35 -25.72
CA GLY A 151 -9.46 -20.90 -25.93
C GLY A 151 -8.34 -19.87 -25.89
N SER A 152 -8.60 -18.62 -26.27
CA SER A 152 -7.56 -17.59 -26.44
C SER A 152 -7.73 -16.40 -25.54
N LEU A 153 -8.95 -15.91 -25.33
CA LEU A 153 -9.20 -14.70 -24.51
C LEU A 153 -9.40 -15.05 -23.03
N GLN A 154 -10.30 -15.98 -22.74
CA GLN A 154 -10.64 -16.34 -21.36
C GLN A 154 -9.44 -16.81 -20.51
N PRO A 155 -8.46 -17.57 -21.02
CA PRO A 155 -7.28 -17.95 -20.25
C PRO A 155 -6.36 -16.77 -19.87
N ARG A 156 -6.56 -15.59 -20.45
CA ARG A 156 -5.79 -14.37 -20.17
C ARG A 156 -6.50 -13.43 -19.21
N TYR A 157 -7.78 -13.68 -18.97
CA TYR A 157 -8.59 -13.00 -17.94
C TYR A 157 -8.23 -13.49 -16.54
#